data_03c8ee282cdcbf48003dfea3e21dd660
#
_entry.id   03c8ee282cdcbf48003dfea3e21dd660
#
_cell.length_a   1.000
_cell.length_b   1.000
_cell.length_c   1.000
_cell.angle_alpha   90.00
_cell.angle_beta   90.00
_cell.angle_gamma   90.00
#
_symmetry.space_group_name_H-M   'P 1'
#
loop_
_entity.id
_entity.type
_entity.pdbx_description
1 polymer ?
#
loop_
_entity_poly.entity_id
_entity_poly.type
_entity_poly.pdbx_seq_one_letter_code
_entity_poly.pdbx_strand_id
1 'polypeptide(L)'
;MRKIPVVTAITSGLLLLPMAHADVTQLLQNNACTACHQPAARTVGPSWQEIAQRYGDGSKSAEQLGSSIKSGSSGSWGAIPMPAQAQLSDADATSIAEWILTAPHQ
;
A
#
# COMPACT_ATOMS: atom_id res chain seq x y z
N MET A 1 3.44 -66.64 -12.37
CA MET A 1 3.04 -65.48 -11.60
C MET A 1 3.74 -64.24 -12.17
N ARG A 2 2.98 -63.39 -12.82
CA ARG A 2 3.51 -62.12 -13.34
C ARG A 2 3.48 -61.07 -12.22
N LYS A 3 4.69 -60.60 -11.85
CA LYS A 3 4.79 -59.46 -10.91
C LYS A 3 4.50 -58.18 -11.71
N ILE A 4 3.43 -57.45 -11.32
CA ILE A 4 3.11 -56.15 -11.88
C ILE A 4 3.90 -55.14 -11.07
N PRO A 5 4.74 -54.28 -11.70
CA PRO A 5 5.39 -53.20 -10.98
C PRO A 5 4.37 -52.11 -10.59
N VAL A 6 4.26 -51.83 -9.31
CA VAL A 6 3.48 -50.70 -8.83
C VAL A 6 4.31 -49.43 -9.15
N VAL A 7 3.86 -48.69 -10.14
CA VAL A 7 4.41 -47.36 -10.44
C VAL A 7 3.76 -46.39 -9.46
N THR A 8 4.54 -46.01 -8.43
CA THR A 8 4.13 -44.96 -7.53
C THR A 8 4.30 -43.62 -8.23
N ALA A 9 3.21 -43.03 -8.70
CA ALA A 9 3.22 -41.68 -9.25
C ALA A 9 3.43 -40.70 -8.08
N ILE A 10 4.61 -40.08 -8.00
CA ILE A 10 4.87 -38.97 -7.09
C ILE A 10 4.25 -37.74 -7.74
N THR A 11 3.07 -37.37 -7.29
CA THR A 11 2.44 -36.09 -7.63
C THR A 11 3.16 -34.99 -6.84
N SER A 12 4.12 -34.32 -7.49
CA SER A 12 4.71 -33.10 -6.96
C SER A 12 3.65 -32.00 -6.96
N GLY A 13 2.98 -31.81 -5.84
CA GLY A 13 2.06 -30.70 -5.65
C GLY A 13 2.86 -29.38 -5.63
N LEU A 14 2.58 -28.50 -6.58
CA LEU A 14 3.11 -27.14 -6.58
C LEU A 14 2.42 -26.37 -5.44
N LEU A 15 3.15 -26.13 -4.34
CA LEU A 15 2.69 -25.28 -3.25
C LEU A 15 2.78 -23.83 -3.70
N LEU A 16 1.63 -23.23 -4.03
CA LEU A 16 1.51 -21.79 -4.21
C LEU A 16 1.59 -21.14 -2.83
N LEU A 17 2.77 -20.62 -2.49
CA LEU A 17 2.93 -19.81 -1.30
C LEU A 17 2.23 -18.45 -1.55
N PRO A 18 1.34 -17.99 -0.65
CA PRO A 18 0.78 -16.65 -0.76
C PRO A 18 1.93 -15.64 -0.71
N MET A 19 1.94 -14.68 -1.65
CA MET A 19 2.89 -13.58 -1.58
C MET A 19 2.60 -12.79 -0.30
N ALA A 20 3.62 -12.68 0.57
CA ALA A 20 3.52 -11.84 1.76
C ALA A 20 3.44 -10.37 1.31
N HIS A 21 2.27 -9.75 1.49
CA HIS A 21 2.15 -8.31 1.39
C HIS A 21 2.62 -7.69 2.70
N ALA A 22 3.42 -6.62 2.60
CA ALA A 22 3.78 -5.86 3.79
C ALA A 22 2.51 -5.32 4.44
N ASP A 23 2.41 -5.45 5.77
CA ASP A 23 1.32 -4.86 6.54
C ASP A 23 1.38 -3.33 6.42
N VAL A 24 0.31 -2.73 5.92
CA VAL A 24 0.26 -1.27 5.72
C VAL A 24 0.46 -0.52 7.03
N THR A 25 -0.09 -1.02 8.15
CA THR A 25 0.12 -0.39 9.46
C THR A 25 1.61 -0.29 9.80
N GLN A 26 2.38 -1.34 9.55
CA GLN A 26 3.83 -1.32 9.75
C GLN A 26 4.54 -0.37 8.78
N LEU A 27 4.10 -0.34 7.52
CA LEU A 27 4.66 0.61 6.54
C LEU A 27 4.45 2.06 6.99
N LEU A 28 3.26 2.39 7.48
CA LEU A 28 2.97 3.73 8.00
C LEU A 28 3.85 4.09 9.19
N GLN A 29 4.03 3.16 10.13
CA GLN A 29 4.87 3.37 11.32
C GLN A 29 6.34 3.49 10.96
N ASN A 30 6.86 2.59 10.14
CA ASN A 30 8.27 2.54 9.76
C ASN A 30 8.71 3.76 8.94
N ASN A 31 7.77 4.41 8.26
CA ASN A 31 8.03 5.58 7.43
C ASN A 31 7.52 6.89 8.04
N ALA A 32 7.13 6.87 9.32
CA ALA A 32 6.67 8.03 10.09
C ALA A 32 5.49 8.80 9.45
N CYS A 33 4.65 8.12 8.67
CA CYS A 33 3.49 8.74 8.01
C CYS A 33 2.52 9.36 9.03
N THR A 34 2.32 8.69 10.16
CA THR A 34 1.41 9.12 11.22
C THR A 34 1.90 10.33 12.01
N ALA A 35 3.14 10.76 11.81
CA ALA A 35 3.63 12.02 12.38
C ALA A 35 2.91 13.24 11.76
N CYS A 36 2.45 13.13 10.52
CA CYS A 36 1.82 14.23 9.78
C CYS A 36 0.37 13.93 9.36
N HIS A 37 -0.02 12.66 9.26
CA HIS A 37 -1.35 12.24 8.81
C HIS A 37 -2.10 11.50 9.91
N GLN A 38 -3.32 11.94 10.17
CA GLN A 38 -4.23 11.32 11.14
C GLN A 38 -5.47 10.75 10.41
N PRO A 39 -6.26 9.86 11.05
CA PRO A 39 -7.42 9.26 10.38
C PRO A 39 -8.43 10.28 9.86
N ALA A 40 -8.87 11.21 10.68
CA ALA A 40 -9.95 12.14 10.35
C ALA A 40 -9.63 13.62 10.65
N ALA A 41 -8.57 13.90 11.36
CA ALA A 41 -8.18 15.27 11.72
C ALA A 41 -6.99 15.74 10.86
N ARG A 42 -7.11 16.92 10.30
CA ARG A 42 -5.97 17.59 9.67
C ARG A 42 -5.01 18.07 10.76
N THR A 43 -3.75 17.72 10.61
CA THR A 43 -2.67 18.20 11.48
C THR A 43 -1.60 18.89 10.61
N VAL A 44 -0.41 18.35 10.50
CA VAL A 44 0.60 18.87 9.57
C VAL A 44 0.18 18.64 8.11
N GLY A 45 -0.27 17.42 7.80
CA GLY A 45 -0.81 17.05 6.50
C GLY A 45 -2.31 16.78 6.53
N PRO A 46 -2.91 16.49 5.36
CA PRO A 46 -4.30 16.10 5.28
C PRO A 46 -4.54 14.79 6.02
N SER A 47 -5.76 14.61 6.54
CA SER A 47 -6.17 13.33 7.11
C SER A 47 -6.31 12.27 6.03
N TRP A 48 -6.24 10.99 6.41
CA TRP A 48 -6.52 9.90 5.48
C TRP A 48 -7.91 10.03 4.85
N GLN A 49 -8.89 10.45 5.64
CA GLN A 49 -10.26 10.71 5.18
C GLN A 49 -10.32 11.80 4.11
N GLU A 50 -9.62 12.91 4.31
CA GLU A 50 -9.57 14.00 3.31
C GLU A 50 -8.96 13.53 1.99
N ILE A 51 -7.89 12.75 2.04
CA ILE A 51 -7.24 12.21 0.84
C ILE A 51 -8.19 11.25 0.10
N ALA A 52 -8.84 10.35 0.85
CA ALA A 52 -9.81 9.41 0.30
C ALA A 52 -11.00 10.14 -0.33
N GLN A 53 -11.51 11.18 0.30
CA GLN A 53 -12.61 12.00 -0.24
C GLN A 53 -12.20 12.69 -1.54
N ARG A 54 -10.97 13.20 -1.61
CA ARG A 54 -10.49 13.94 -2.79
C ARG A 54 -10.26 13.03 -4.00
N TYR A 55 -9.72 11.84 -3.80
CA TYR A 55 -9.26 10.95 -4.87
C TYR A 55 -10.05 9.64 -4.98
N GLY A 56 -10.97 9.38 -4.08
CA GLY A 56 -11.79 8.17 -4.08
C GLY A 56 -12.78 8.08 -5.25
N ASP A 57 -12.95 9.16 -5.99
CA ASP A 57 -13.76 9.22 -7.21
C ASP A 57 -13.06 8.66 -8.46
N GLY A 58 -11.82 8.16 -8.32
CA GLY A 58 -11.01 7.65 -9.42
C GLY A 58 -10.16 8.70 -10.12
N SER A 59 -10.17 9.97 -9.66
CA SER A 59 -9.37 11.04 -10.26
C SER A 59 -7.87 10.81 -10.12
N LYS A 60 -7.45 9.98 -9.18
CA LYS A 60 -6.08 9.53 -9.00
C LYS A 60 -6.06 8.04 -8.67
N SER A 61 -5.31 7.26 -9.43
CA SER A 61 -5.15 5.83 -9.16
C SER A 61 -4.23 5.59 -7.97
N ALA A 62 -4.22 4.36 -7.44
CA ALA A 62 -3.30 3.97 -6.37
C ALA A 62 -1.84 4.11 -6.80
N GLU A 63 -1.51 3.76 -8.05
CA GLU A 63 -0.17 3.91 -8.60
C GLU A 63 0.23 5.39 -8.70
N GLN A 64 -0.67 6.25 -9.15
CA GLN A 64 -0.43 7.70 -9.23
C GLN A 64 -0.26 8.31 -7.85
N LEU A 65 -1.10 7.94 -6.89
CA LEU A 65 -0.99 8.40 -5.51
C LEU A 65 0.31 7.89 -4.86
N GLY A 66 0.67 6.62 -5.10
CA GLY A 66 1.92 6.03 -4.66
C GLY A 66 3.14 6.77 -5.22
N SER A 67 3.10 7.14 -6.50
CA SER A 67 4.14 7.95 -7.13
C SER A 67 4.27 9.33 -6.46
N SER A 68 3.15 9.96 -6.13
CA SER A 68 3.15 11.23 -5.39
C SER A 68 3.74 11.10 -3.99
N ILE A 69 3.47 10.01 -3.30
CA ILE A 69 4.08 9.72 -1.99
C ILE A 69 5.60 9.63 -2.11
N LYS A 70 6.10 8.90 -3.09
CA LYS A 70 7.54 8.74 -3.29
C LYS A 70 8.24 10.03 -3.67
N SER A 71 7.61 10.82 -4.53
CA SER A 71 8.18 12.08 -5.07
C SER A 71 7.99 13.26 -4.13
N GLY A 72 7.07 13.16 -3.18
CA GLY A 72 6.63 14.30 -2.39
C GLY A 72 5.69 15.21 -3.17
N SER A 73 5.19 16.25 -2.52
CA SER A 73 4.29 17.22 -3.13
C SER A 73 4.41 18.60 -2.49
N SER A 74 4.10 19.63 -3.27
CA SER A 74 4.05 21.02 -2.81
C SER A 74 2.78 21.69 -3.33
N GLY A 75 2.09 22.43 -2.46
CA GLY A 75 0.92 23.23 -2.84
C GLY A 75 -0.38 22.46 -3.03
N SER A 76 -0.35 21.13 -3.10
CA SER A 76 -1.56 20.32 -3.33
C SER A 76 -2.54 20.36 -2.15
N TRP A 77 -2.03 20.53 -0.95
CA TRP A 77 -2.80 20.49 0.31
C TRP A 77 -2.55 21.70 1.20
N GLY A 78 -1.94 22.73 0.68
CA GLY A 78 -1.62 23.95 1.41
C GLY A 78 -0.14 24.31 1.31
N ALA A 79 0.33 25.16 2.22
CA ALA A 79 1.66 25.75 2.17
C ALA A 79 2.77 24.78 2.62
N ILE A 80 2.44 23.78 3.46
CA ILE A 80 3.41 22.83 3.98
C ILE A 80 3.66 21.73 2.94
N PRO A 81 4.89 21.57 2.41
CA PRO A 81 5.18 20.51 1.47
C PRO A 81 5.26 19.15 2.18
N MET A 82 4.84 18.10 1.50
CA MET A 82 5.10 16.73 1.91
C MET A 82 6.48 16.32 1.41
N PRO A 83 7.39 15.89 2.30
CA PRO A 83 8.70 15.39 1.87
C PRO A 83 8.57 14.13 0.99
N ALA A 84 9.50 13.96 0.06
CA ALA A 84 9.59 12.74 -0.75
C ALA A 84 9.89 11.53 0.14
N GLN A 85 9.18 10.41 -0.11
CA GLN A 85 9.39 9.13 0.56
C GLN A 85 10.15 8.17 -0.37
N ALA A 86 11.33 8.59 -0.81
CA ALA A 86 12.13 7.88 -1.82
C ALA A 86 12.61 6.48 -1.38
N GLN A 87 12.62 6.19 -0.09
CA GLN A 87 12.98 4.89 0.48
C GLN A 87 11.94 3.80 0.23
N LEU A 88 10.67 4.18 -0.07
CA LEU A 88 9.62 3.22 -0.36
C LEU A 88 9.83 2.57 -1.73
N SER A 89 9.58 1.26 -1.83
CA SER A 89 9.43 0.60 -3.13
C SER A 89 8.14 1.08 -3.82
N ASP A 90 8.05 0.92 -5.13
CA ASP A 90 6.82 1.23 -5.86
C ASP A 90 5.64 0.38 -5.34
N ALA A 91 5.89 -0.90 -5.04
CA ALA A 91 4.88 -1.80 -4.50
C ALA A 91 4.38 -1.34 -3.13
N ASP A 92 5.25 -0.96 -2.22
CA ASP A 92 4.88 -0.49 -0.89
C ASP A 92 4.14 0.86 -0.95
N ALA A 93 4.59 1.77 -1.79
CA ALA A 93 3.90 3.05 -2.01
C ALA A 93 2.49 2.85 -2.58
N THR A 94 2.33 1.94 -3.54
CA THR A 94 1.02 1.58 -4.10
C THR A 94 0.12 0.92 -3.06
N SER A 95 0.67 0.04 -2.22
CA SER A 95 -0.10 -0.59 -1.13
C SER A 95 -0.61 0.44 -0.11
N ILE A 96 0.21 1.41 0.25
CA ILE A 96 -0.21 2.54 1.11
C ILE A 96 -1.32 3.33 0.42
N ALA A 97 -1.15 3.64 -0.86
CA ALA A 97 -2.13 4.40 -1.64
C ALA A 97 -3.47 3.67 -1.75
N GLU A 98 -3.48 2.38 -2.03
CA GLU A 98 -4.68 1.54 -2.05
C GLU A 98 -5.41 1.58 -0.71
N TRP A 99 -4.67 1.44 0.38
CA TRP A 99 -5.23 1.52 1.72
C TRP A 99 -5.87 2.89 1.98
N ILE A 100 -5.20 3.99 1.60
CA ILE A 100 -5.77 5.34 1.76
C ILE A 100 -7.08 5.48 0.99
N LEU A 101 -7.14 4.98 -0.25
CA LEU A 101 -8.28 5.15 -1.14
C LEU A 101 -9.47 4.25 -0.78
N THR A 102 -9.25 3.12 -0.12
CA THR A 102 -10.26 2.07 0.05
C THR A 102 -10.65 1.77 1.48
N ALA A 103 -9.80 2.05 2.46
CA ALA A 103 -10.10 1.76 3.85
C ALA A 103 -11.06 2.82 4.45
N PRO A 104 -11.97 2.42 5.36
CA PRO A 104 -12.75 3.38 6.11
C PRO A 104 -11.83 4.10 7.11
N HIS A 105 -11.78 5.41 7.04
CA HIS A 105 -11.01 6.25 7.97
C HIS A 105 -11.98 7.00 8.88
N GLN A 106 -11.89 6.70 10.15
CA GLN A 106 -12.72 7.32 11.17
C GLN A 106 -11.88 7.96 12.26
#